data_fe8cfb0ffe526a0f04c1afbde45e9353
#
_entry.id   fe8cfb0ffe526a0f04c1afbde45e9353
#
_cell.length_a   1.000
_cell.length_b   1.000
_cell.length_c   1.000
_cell.angle_alpha   90.00
_cell.angle_beta   90.00
_cell.angle_gamma   90.00
#
_symmetry.space_group_name_H-M   'P 1'
#
loop_
_entity.id
_entity.type
_entity.pdbx_description
1 polymer ?
#
loop_
_entity_poly.entity_id
_entity_poly.type
_entity_poly.pdbx_seq_one_letter_code
_entity_poly.pdbx_strand_id
1 'polypeptide(L)'
;MTDELPKSIEVSLASLAELAVEWWRLDRWAADASESPPQARHVARRMASFLSAHGLEVLDVTGRAYEPGLAVEVLDSYRDKTLPPGAQLIAETVSPIVLWRGSVVRYGQVVIRKSF
;
A
#
# COMPACT_ATOMS: atom_id res chain seq x y z
N MET A 1 0.92 41.21 20.21
CA MET A 1 0.49 40.14 19.33
C MET A 1 1.44 38.98 19.45
N THR A 2 0.95 37.84 19.87
CA THR A 2 1.80 36.66 20.03
C THR A 2 1.75 35.86 18.74
N ASP A 3 2.91 35.68 18.13
CA ASP A 3 3.05 34.85 16.93
C ASP A 3 3.31 33.40 17.32
N GLU A 4 2.37 32.82 18.06
CA GLU A 4 2.47 31.42 18.41
C GLU A 4 2.14 30.55 17.21
N LEU A 5 3.06 29.63 16.88
CA LEU A 5 2.80 28.63 15.86
C LEU A 5 1.77 27.62 16.37
N PRO A 6 0.84 27.19 15.52
CA PRO A 6 -0.04 26.10 15.88
C PRO A 6 0.75 24.86 16.28
N LYS A 7 0.30 24.15 17.29
CA LYS A 7 0.95 22.91 17.77
C LYS A 7 0.38 21.68 17.10
N SER A 8 -0.79 21.78 16.53
CA SER A 8 -1.45 20.65 15.89
C SER A 8 -2.41 21.12 14.81
N ILE A 9 -2.71 20.22 13.91
CA ILE A 9 -3.76 20.38 12.89
C ILE A 9 -4.57 19.10 12.83
N GLU A 10 -5.77 19.20 12.31
CA GLU A 10 -6.56 18.01 11.99
C GLU A 10 -6.37 17.63 10.54
N VAL A 11 -6.11 16.35 10.30
CA VAL A 11 -5.99 15.79 8.98
C VAL A 11 -6.86 14.55 8.89
N SER A 12 -7.65 14.42 7.82
CA SER A 12 -8.50 13.24 7.64
C SER A 12 -7.68 11.97 7.47
N LEU A 13 -8.24 10.83 7.94
CA LEU A 13 -7.62 9.52 7.68
C LEU A 13 -7.55 9.22 6.19
N ALA A 14 -8.52 9.68 5.41
CA ALA A 14 -8.49 9.51 3.96
C ALA A 14 -7.27 10.17 3.33
N SER A 15 -6.94 11.39 3.75
CA SER A 15 -5.75 12.10 3.25
C SER A 15 -4.46 11.41 3.67
N LEU A 16 -4.39 10.94 4.92
CA LEU A 16 -3.22 10.19 5.39
C LEU A 16 -3.06 8.87 4.65
N ALA A 17 -4.17 8.19 4.34
CA ALA A 17 -4.13 6.96 3.57
C ALA A 17 -3.63 7.20 2.15
N GLU A 18 -4.04 8.30 1.50
CA GLU A 18 -3.50 8.68 0.20
C GLU A 18 -1.99 8.92 0.26
N LEU A 19 -1.53 9.62 1.28
CA LEU A 19 -0.09 9.84 1.48
C LEU A 19 0.65 8.51 1.66
N ALA A 20 0.07 7.58 2.42
CA ALA A 20 0.66 6.27 2.63
C ALA A 20 0.79 5.48 1.32
N VAL A 21 -0.22 5.57 0.44
CA VAL A 21 -0.16 4.95 -0.89
C VAL A 21 0.98 5.56 -1.73
N GLU A 22 1.11 6.88 -1.72
CA GLU A 22 2.18 7.55 -2.46
C GLU A 22 3.56 7.20 -1.90
N TRP A 23 3.69 7.08 -0.57
CA TRP A 23 4.91 6.57 0.04
C TRP A 23 5.22 5.15 -0.45
N TRP A 24 4.23 4.27 -0.52
CA TRP A 24 4.42 2.90 -1.00
C TRP A 24 4.96 2.86 -2.43
N ARG A 25 4.47 3.72 -3.31
CA ARG A 25 4.99 3.85 -4.68
C ARG A 25 6.42 4.34 -4.69
N LEU A 26 6.72 5.36 -3.89
CA LEU A 26 8.06 5.90 -3.74
C LEU A 26 9.02 4.83 -3.21
N ASP A 27 8.61 4.08 -2.20
CA ASP A 27 9.43 3.04 -1.58
C ASP A 27 9.78 1.94 -2.59
N ARG A 28 8.83 1.52 -3.40
CA ARG A 28 9.07 0.53 -4.47
C ARG A 28 10.08 1.04 -5.50
N TRP A 29 9.93 2.27 -5.95
CA TRP A 29 10.88 2.89 -6.86
C TRP A 29 12.25 3.02 -6.21
N ALA A 30 12.32 3.46 -4.97
CA ALA A 30 13.58 3.66 -4.25
C ALA A 30 14.30 2.34 -3.97
N ALA A 31 13.59 1.23 -3.92
CA ALA A 31 14.19 -0.10 -3.74
C ALA A 31 14.91 -0.60 -5.00
N ASP A 32 14.60 -0.02 -6.16
CA ASP A 32 15.28 -0.36 -7.41
C ASP A 32 16.57 0.47 -7.53
N ALA A 33 17.69 -0.13 -7.13
CA ALA A 33 18.98 0.54 -7.10
C ALA A 33 19.49 0.93 -8.50
N SER A 34 18.96 0.35 -9.57
CA SER A 34 19.35 0.70 -10.94
C SER A 34 18.68 1.99 -11.43
N GLU A 35 17.58 2.38 -10.80
CA GLU A 35 16.76 3.51 -11.25
C GLU A 35 16.76 4.70 -10.29
N SER A 36 17.09 4.48 -9.01
CA SER A 36 16.96 5.51 -7.99
C SER A 36 18.31 5.90 -7.38
N PRO A 37 18.48 7.16 -6.97
CA PRO A 37 19.65 7.56 -6.21
C PRO A 37 19.61 6.98 -4.79
N PRO A 38 20.78 6.76 -4.15
CA PRO A 38 20.84 6.20 -2.80
C PRO A 38 20.05 6.99 -1.76
N GLN A 39 19.93 8.30 -1.92
CA GLN A 39 19.19 9.18 -1.01
C GLN A 39 17.69 8.84 -1.00
N ALA A 40 17.16 8.33 -2.10
CA ALA A 40 15.74 7.99 -2.18
C ALA A 40 15.35 6.92 -1.16
N ARG A 41 16.20 5.90 -0.97
CA ARG A 41 15.95 4.86 0.03
C ARG A 41 15.96 5.42 1.45
N HIS A 42 16.87 6.32 1.73
CA HIS A 42 16.96 6.96 3.04
C HIS A 42 15.71 7.78 3.35
N VAL A 43 15.27 8.59 2.41
CA VAL A 43 14.05 9.40 2.56
C VAL A 43 12.82 8.50 2.72
N ALA A 44 12.70 7.46 1.89
CA ALA A 44 11.57 6.53 1.97
C ALA A 44 11.49 5.85 3.35
N ARG A 45 12.62 5.47 3.93
CA ARG A 45 12.66 4.87 5.28
C ARG A 45 12.23 5.85 6.35
N ARG A 46 12.63 7.11 6.24
CA ARG A 46 12.22 8.15 7.20
C ARG A 46 10.72 8.39 7.13
N MET A 47 10.17 8.42 5.93
CA MET A 47 8.72 8.54 5.73
C MET A 47 7.99 7.34 6.31
N ALA A 48 8.52 6.13 6.12
CA ALA A 48 7.95 4.92 6.70
C ALA A 48 7.88 5.00 8.23
N SER A 49 8.96 5.47 8.86
CA SER A 49 9.00 5.65 10.31
C SER A 49 7.96 6.66 10.80
N PHE A 50 7.76 7.75 10.07
CA PHE A 50 6.74 8.75 10.38
C PHE A 50 5.34 8.14 10.29
N LEU A 51 5.03 7.44 9.20
CA LEU A 51 3.72 6.82 9.02
C LEU A 51 3.43 5.78 10.11
N SER A 52 4.42 4.93 10.41
CA SER A 52 4.29 3.91 11.45
C SER A 52 4.08 4.54 12.83
N ALA A 53 4.81 5.61 13.16
CA ALA A 53 4.67 6.32 14.42
C ALA A 53 3.26 6.91 14.60
N HIS A 54 2.57 7.18 13.50
CA HIS A 54 1.20 7.71 13.50
C HIS A 54 0.13 6.63 13.29
N GLY A 55 0.52 5.35 13.38
CA GLY A 55 -0.40 4.23 13.34
C GLY A 55 -0.79 3.75 11.95
N LEU A 56 -0.15 4.26 10.91
CA LEU A 56 -0.43 3.85 9.53
C LEU A 56 0.42 2.66 9.13
N GLU A 57 -0.21 1.69 8.50
CA GLU A 57 0.43 0.49 7.97
C GLU A 57 -0.07 0.24 6.55
N VAL A 58 0.83 -0.17 5.69
CA VAL A 58 0.54 -0.43 4.28
C VAL A 58 0.81 -1.90 3.99
N LEU A 59 -0.17 -2.59 3.40
CA LEU A 59 -0.05 -4.00 3.07
C LEU A 59 -0.04 -4.20 1.56
N ASP A 60 1.09 -4.69 1.04
CA ASP A 60 1.19 -5.21 -0.31
C ASP A 60 0.81 -6.69 -0.26
N VAL A 61 -0.21 -7.06 -1.02
CA VAL A 61 -0.77 -8.41 -0.98
C VAL A 61 -0.39 -9.26 -2.20
N THR A 62 0.55 -8.81 -3.01
CA THR A 62 1.03 -9.57 -4.17
C THR A 62 1.50 -10.96 -3.77
N GLY A 63 1.07 -11.98 -4.50
CA GLY A 63 1.43 -13.37 -4.26
C GLY A 63 0.54 -14.09 -3.25
N ARG A 64 -0.34 -13.38 -2.56
CA ARG A 64 -1.28 -14.00 -1.61
C ARG A 64 -2.46 -14.62 -2.34
N ALA A 65 -3.06 -15.64 -1.72
CA ALA A 65 -4.33 -16.18 -2.20
C ALA A 65 -5.40 -15.10 -2.13
N TYR A 66 -6.21 -15.01 -3.19
CA TYR A 66 -7.37 -14.14 -3.17
C TYR A 66 -8.52 -14.87 -2.48
N GLU A 67 -9.09 -14.25 -1.46
CA GLU A 67 -10.20 -14.80 -0.70
C GLU A 67 -11.31 -13.75 -0.56
N PRO A 68 -12.59 -14.18 -0.57
CA PRO A 68 -13.68 -13.29 -0.23
C PRO A 68 -13.46 -12.70 1.17
N GLY A 69 -13.66 -11.41 1.33
CA GLY A 69 -13.43 -10.73 2.59
C GLY A 69 -12.06 -10.05 2.71
N LEU A 70 -11.14 -10.30 1.79
CA LEU A 70 -9.92 -9.51 1.71
C LEU A 70 -10.27 -8.09 1.29
N ALA A 71 -9.69 -7.09 1.95
CA ALA A 71 -10.05 -5.68 1.75
C ALA A 71 -9.45 -5.11 0.45
N VAL A 72 -9.81 -5.69 -0.68
CA VAL A 72 -9.31 -5.28 -1.99
C VAL A 72 -10.45 -5.20 -3.00
N GLU A 73 -10.26 -4.31 -3.98
CA GLU A 73 -11.06 -4.24 -5.19
C GLU A 73 -10.29 -4.93 -6.32
N VAL A 74 -10.92 -5.88 -7.00
CA VAL A 74 -10.32 -6.55 -8.16
C VAL A 74 -10.58 -5.70 -9.38
N LEU A 75 -9.51 -5.15 -9.96
CA LEU A 75 -9.61 -4.31 -11.16
C LEU A 75 -9.67 -5.13 -12.44
N ASP A 76 -8.99 -6.26 -12.45
CA ASP A 76 -8.89 -7.12 -13.61
C ASP A 76 -8.49 -8.53 -13.17
N SER A 77 -8.72 -9.49 -14.07
CA SER A 77 -8.33 -10.87 -13.84
C SER A 77 -7.94 -11.53 -15.15
N TYR A 78 -7.03 -12.49 -15.08
CA TYR A 78 -6.67 -13.30 -16.25
C TYR A 78 -6.51 -14.76 -15.85
N ARG A 79 -6.59 -15.64 -16.84
CA ARG A 79 -6.47 -17.08 -16.62
C ARG A 79 -5.01 -17.49 -16.68
N ASP A 80 -4.64 -18.38 -15.77
CA ASP A 80 -3.30 -18.92 -15.69
C ASP A 80 -3.39 -20.44 -15.56
N LYS A 81 -2.96 -21.14 -16.61
CA LYS A 81 -3.02 -22.61 -16.68
C LYS A 81 -2.08 -23.29 -15.68
N THR A 82 -1.10 -22.57 -15.15
CA THR A 82 -0.16 -23.14 -14.18
C THR A 82 -0.73 -23.28 -12.79
N LEU A 83 -1.88 -22.64 -12.52
CA LEU A 83 -2.51 -22.70 -11.21
C LEU A 83 -3.34 -23.97 -11.04
N PRO A 84 -3.35 -24.55 -9.82
CA PRO A 84 -4.24 -25.67 -9.52
C PRO A 84 -5.72 -25.30 -9.71
N PRO A 85 -6.59 -26.30 -10.01
CA PRO A 85 -8.03 -26.01 -10.15
C PRO A 85 -8.61 -25.28 -8.93
N GLY A 86 -9.37 -24.22 -9.19
CA GLY A 86 -9.98 -23.40 -8.16
C GLY A 86 -9.08 -22.36 -7.52
N ALA A 87 -7.79 -22.35 -7.83
CA ALA A 87 -6.87 -21.39 -7.23
C ALA A 87 -7.07 -20.00 -7.81
N GLN A 88 -6.99 -19.00 -6.95
CA GLN A 88 -6.96 -17.57 -7.32
C GLN A 88 -5.87 -16.89 -6.52
N LEU A 89 -4.96 -16.21 -7.22
CA LEU A 89 -3.84 -15.53 -6.61
C LEU A 89 -3.82 -14.06 -7.01
N ILE A 90 -3.33 -13.22 -6.11
CA ILE A 90 -3.10 -11.82 -6.41
C ILE A 90 -1.81 -11.73 -7.23
N ALA A 91 -1.96 -11.38 -8.50
CA ALA A 91 -0.83 -11.25 -9.41
C ALA A 91 -0.09 -9.94 -9.23
N GLU A 92 -0.83 -8.88 -8.94
CA GLU A 92 -0.28 -7.54 -8.83
C GLU A 92 -1.10 -6.71 -7.85
N THR A 93 -0.42 -5.96 -7.00
CA THR A 93 -1.02 -4.91 -6.18
C THR A 93 -0.83 -3.59 -6.91
N VAL A 94 -1.95 -3.02 -7.37
CA VAL A 94 -1.96 -1.72 -8.04
C VAL A 94 -1.96 -0.60 -7.00
N SER A 95 -2.69 -0.81 -5.91
CA SER A 95 -2.71 0.06 -4.75
C SER A 95 -2.82 -0.80 -3.50
N PRO A 96 -2.04 -0.54 -2.45
CA PRO A 96 -2.02 -1.39 -1.27
C PRO A 96 -3.23 -1.15 -0.37
N ILE A 97 -3.48 -2.10 0.54
CA ILE A 97 -4.41 -1.88 1.64
C ILE A 97 -3.74 -0.94 2.63
N VAL A 98 -4.48 0.04 3.15
CA VAL A 98 -3.98 0.91 4.20
C VAL A 98 -4.77 0.67 5.47
N LEU A 99 -4.03 0.44 6.57
CA LEU A 99 -4.57 0.26 7.91
C LEU A 99 -4.17 1.44 8.79
N TRP A 100 -5.06 1.79 9.70
CA TRP A 100 -4.74 2.70 10.80
C TRP A 100 -5.07 1.99 12.10
N ARG A 101 -4.06 1.78 12.93
CA ARG A 101 -4.19 1.04 14.20
C ARG A 101 -4.94 -0.28 14.03
N GLY A 102 -4.61 -1.02 12.97
CA GLY A 102 -5.18 -2.33 12.68
C GLY A 102 -6.51 -2.33 11.96
N SER A 103 -7.13 -1.16 11.73
CA SER A 103 -8.41 -1.06 11.01
C SER A 103 -8.19 -0.59 9.58
N VAL A 104 -8.87 -1.21 8.63
CA VAL A 104 -8.78 -0.81 7.22
C VAL A 104 -9.37 0.58 7.05
N VAL A 105 -8.58 1.50 6.49
CA VAL A 105 -9.01 2.87 6.16
C VAL A 105 -9.01 3.12 4.66
N ARG A 106 -8.40 2.23 3.88
CA ARG A 106 -8.45 2.28 2.41
C ARG A 106 -8.31 0.87 1.87
N TYR A 107 -9.22 0.48 0.98
CA TYR A 107 -9.15 -0.80 0.28
C TYR A 107 -8.02 -0.75 -0.74
N GLY A 108 -7.34 -1.89 -0.90
CA GLY A 108 -6.36 -2.07 -1.96
C GLY A 108 -7.02 -2.29 -3.31
N GLN A 109 -6.23 -2.20 -4.35
CA GLN A 109 -6.66 -2.52 -5.72
C GLN A 109 -5.68 -3.52 -6.31
N VAL A 110 -6.20 -4.59 -6.90
CA VAL A 110 -5.38 -5.72 -7.33
C VAL A 110 -5.81 -6.25 -8.69
N VAL A 111 -4.89 -6.96 -9.32
CA VAL A 111 -5.14 -7.81 -10.48
C VAL A 111 -4.93 -9.26 -10.01
N ILE A 112 -5.84 -10.16 -10.35
CA ILE A 112 -5.77 -11.55 -9.93
C ILE A 112 -5.51 -12.50 -11.10
N ARG A 113 -4.90 -13.65 -10.80
CA ARG A 113 -4.79 -14.79 -11.71
C ARG A 113 -5.73 -15.88 -11.23
N LYS A 114 -6.44 -16.49 -12.15
CA LYS A 114 -7.36 -17.60 -11.85
C LYS A 114 -6.93 -18.85 -12.59
N SER A 115 -7.20 -20.01 -12.02
CA SER A 115 -7.10 -21.27 -12.73
C SER A 115 -8.15 -21.36 -13.84
N PHE A 116 -7.93 -22.27 -14.74
CA PHE A 116 -8.93 -22.64 -15.75
C PHE A 116 -10.05 -23.48 -15.16
#